data_f99fb3a78e5da8e941f7b63794fbae62
#
_entry.id   f99fb3a78e5da8e941f7b63794fbae62
#
_cell.length_a   1.000
_cell.length_b   1.000
_cell.length_c   1.000
_cell.angle_alpha   90.00
_cell.angle_beta   90.00
_cell.angle_gamma   90.00
#
_symmetry.space_group_name_H-M   'P 1'
#
loop_
_entity.id
_entity.type
_entity.pdbx_description
1 polymer ?
#
loop_
_entity_poly.entity_id
_entity_poly.type
_entity_poly.pdbx_seq_one_letter_code
_entity_poly.pdbx_strand_id
1 'polypeptide(L)'
;LIQSMTNTKTEDVEATVAQILELEAAGCDIIRSTVPTLEAAKALGEIKKRIHIPIVADIHFDYRMAIAAIENGADKIRINPGNIGSAERVKAVVDKAKEYNIPIRVGVNSGSLEKNIVEKYGKVTAEGLVESALDKVKMIEDMGYDNLVVSIKSSDVLMCAKAHELLAPKCPYPLHVGITEAGTLFRGNIKSAIGLGIILNQGIGDSIRVSLTGDPV
;
A
#
# COMPACT_ATOMS: atom_id res chain seq x y z
N LEU A 1 -1.12 13.25 -4.19
CA LEU A 1 -0.01 13.10 -3.24
C LEU A 1 1.03 12.12 -3.79
N ILE A 2 2.31 12.43 -3.58
CA ILE A 2 3.45 11.60 -4.00
C ILE A 2 3.91 10.77 -2.82
N GLN A 3 3.91 9.44 -2.97
CA GLN A 3 4.44 8.52 -1.97
C GLN A 3 5.71 7.85 -2.48
N SER A 4 6.72 7.73 -1.63
CA SER A 4 7.89 6.89 -1.86
C SER A 4 7.99 5.76 -0.83
N MET A 5 9.05 4.99 -0.88
CA MET A 5 9.31 3.89 0.04
C MET A 5 10.80 3.81 0.33
N THR A 6 11.15 3.67 1.60
CA THR A 6 12.55 3.46 1.99
C THR A 6 13.06 2.11 1.51
N ASN A 7 14.34 2.04 1.18
CA ASN A 7 15.06 0.81 0.89
C ASN A 7 16.07 0.43 1.99
N THR A 8 16.14 1.23 3.05
CA THR A 8 16.91 0.96 4.26
C THR A 8 16.24 -0.10 5.13
N LYS A 9 16.97 -0.71 6.03
CA LYS A 9 16.39 -1.50 7.11
C LYS A 9 15.74 -0.54 8.11
N THR A 10 14.46 -0.73 8.42
CA THR A 10 13.70 0.17 9.28
C THR A 10 14.29 0.23 10.70
N GLU A 11 14.93 -0.84 11.16
CA GLU A 11 15.66 -0.92 12.44
C GLU A 11 16.88 0.02 12.48
N ASP A 12 17.47 0.34 11.34
CA ASP A 12 18.52 1.35 11.22
C ASP A 12 17.86 2.74 11.13
N VAL A 13 17.57 3.30 12.31
CA VAL A 13 16.89 4.58 12.45
C VAL A 13 17.65 5.71 11.76
N GLU A 14 18.99 5.76 11.92
CA GLU A 14 19.80 6.83 11.34
C GLU A 14 19.76 6.83 9.81
N ALA A 15 20.00 5.67 9.20
CA ALA A 15 19.96 5.54 7.75
C ALA A 15 18.55 5.80 7.21
N THR A 16 17.52 5.31 7.90
CA THR A 16 16.13 5.48 7.47
C THR A 16 15.68 6.94 7.57
N VAL A 17 16.00 7.64 8.66
CA VAL A 17 15.69 9.07 8.79
C VAL A 17 16.43 9.90 7.73
N ALA A 18 17.72 9.64 7.52
CA ALA A 18 18.49 10.36 6.49
C ALA A 18 17.84 10.23 5.12
N GLN A 19 17.49 9.01 4.71
CA GLN A 19 16.83 8.77 3.42
C GLN A 19 15.44 9.44 3.33
N ILE A 20 14.65 9.43 4.42
CA ILE A 20 13.35 10.09 4.43
C ILE A 20 13.49 11.60 4.26
N LEU A 21 14.45 12.23 4.94
CA LEU A 21 14.69 13.67 4.83
C LEU A 21 15.14 14.08 3.41
N GLU A 22 15.93 13.24 2.74
CA GLU A 22 16.28 13.45 1.32
C GLU A 22 15.03 13.36 0.43
N LEU A 23 14.16 12.36 0.68
CA LEU A 23 12.89 12.22 -0.05
C LEU A 23 11.94 13.38 0.21
N GLU A 24 11.85 13.88 1.45
CA GLU A 24 11.08 15.09 1.77
C GLU A 24 11.60 16.29 0.97
N ALA A 25 12.92 16.50 0.93
CA ALA A 25 13.53 17.57 0.16
C ALA A 25 13.28 17.43 -1.34
N ALA A 26 13.13 16.21 -1.86
CA ALA A 26 12.78 15.93 -3.24
C ALA A 26 11.26 16.09 -3.55
N GLY A 27 10.43 16.40 -2.55
CA GLY A 27 8.99 16.63 -2.71
C GLY A 27 8.10 15.42 -2.45
N CYS A 28 8.57 14.43 -1.68
CA CYS A 28 7.76 13.31 -1.22
C CYS A 28 6.75 13.79 -0.14
N ASP A 29 5.48 13.46 -0.31
CA ASP A 29 4.41 13.81 0.65
C ASP A 29 4.16 12.73 1.70
N ILE A 30 4.43 11.47 1.39
CA ILE A 30 4.14 10.32 2.24
C ILE A 30 5.26 9.30 2.09
N ILE A 31 5.80 8.82 3.20
CA ILE A 31 6.81 7.75 3.16
C ILE A 31 6.24 6.41 3.63
N ARG A 32 6.71 5.31 3.04
CA ARG A 32 6.39 3.95 3.46
C ARG A 32 7.66 3.20 3.84
N SER A 33 7.64 2.53 4.98
CA SER A 33 8.73 1.66 5.45
C SER A 33 8.20 0.28 5.79
N THR A 34 8.99 -0.76 5.54
CA THR A 34 8.62 -2.14 5.88
C THR A 34 8.75 -2.37 7.38
N VAL A 35 7.85 -3.17 7.95
CA VAL A 35 7.87 -3.54 9.37
C VAL A 35 7.85 -5.07 9.50
N PRO A 36 8.99 -5.73 9.28
CA PRO A 36 9.08 -7.18 9.34
C PRO A 36 9.23 -7.73 10.76
N THR A 37 9.68 -6.90 11.72
CA THR A 37 10.02 -7.30 13.09
C THR A 37 9.43 -6.33 14.12
N LEU A 38 9.41 -6.74 15.40
CA LEU A 38 9.03 -5.85 16.50
C LEU A 38 10.03 -4.70 16.70
N GLU A 39 11.30 -4.96 16.42
CA GLU A 39 12.36 -3.93 16.44
C GLU A 39 12.07 -2.85 15.38
N ALA A 40 11.69 -3.23 14.18
CA ALA A 40 11.26 -2.30 13.12
C ALA A 40 10.05 -1.48 13.56
N ALA A 41 9.05 -2.12 14.19
CA ALA A 41 7.88 -1.43 14.71
C ALA A 41 8.23 -0.39 15.77
N LYS A 42 9.14 -0.71 16.69
CA LYS A 42 9.64 0.24 17.71
C LYS A 42 10.45 1.37 17.09
N ALA A 43 11.26 1.05 16.07
CA ALA A 43 12.06 2.05 15.35
C ALA A 43 11.18 3.11 14.68
N LEU A 44 9.95 2.78 14.23
CA LEU A 44 9.01 3.77 13.69
C LEU A 44 8.76 4.93 14.67
N GLY A 45 8.67 4.66 15.96
CA GLY A 45 8.46 5.69 16.98
C GLY A 45 9.61 6.70 17.07
N GLU A 46 10.84 6.25 16.88
CA GLU A 46 12.01 7.13 16.85
C GLU A 46 12.13 7.86 15.50
N ILE A 47 11.88 7.16 14.40
CA ILE A 47 11.86 7.76 13.06
C ILE A 47 10.81 8.88 13.01
N LYS A 48 9.60 8.62 13.48
CA LYS A 48 8.48 9.58 13.48
C LYS A 48 8.79 10.90 14.18
N LYS A 49 9.60 10.90 15.22
CA LYS A 49 10.02 12.13 15.94
C LYS A 49 10.95 13.02 15.12
N ARG A 50 11.54 12.49 14.05
CA ARG A 50 12.64 13.12 13.31
C ARG A 50 12.29 13.44 11.86
N ILE A 51 11.11 13.05 11.38
CA ILE A 51 10.60 13.30 10.04
C ILE A 51 9.37 14.21 10.08
N HIS A 52 9.01 14.84 8.96
CA HIS A 52 7.91 15.81 8.91
C HIS A 52 6.71 15.31 8.10
N ILE A 53 6.88 14.27 7.28
CA ILE A 53 5.82 13.67 6.47
C ILE A 53 5.22 12.43 7.15
N PRO A 54 3.97 12.07 6.82
CA PRO A 54 3.33 10.86 7.34
C PRO A 54 4.08 9.59 6.96
N ILE A 55 4.17 8.65 7.92
CA ILE A 55 4.80 7.33 7.69
C ILE A 55 3.76 6.22 7.62
N VAL A 56 3.85 5.41 6.56
CA VAL A 56 3.03 4.21 6.35
C VAL A 56 3.83 2.97 6.73
N ALA A 57 3.32 2.19 7.67
CA ALA A 57 3.88 0.88 8.00
C ALA A 57 3.40 -0.19 7.02
N ASP A 58 4.33 -0.83 6.33
CA ASP A 58 4.03 -1.90 5.37
C ASP A 58 4.14 -3.27 6.03
N ILE A 59 2.99 -3.90 6.23
CA ILE A 59 2.86 -5.18 6.93
C ILE A 59 2.57 -6.29 5.91
N HIS A 60 3.41 -7.32 5.88
CA HIS A 60 3.27 -8.39 4.90
C HIS A 60 2.43 -9.56 5.41
N PHE A 61 2.71 -10.09 6.60
CA PHE A 61 2.11 -11.34 7.08
C PHE A 61 1.67 -11.32 8.54
N ASP A 62 2.45 -10.73 9.43
CA ASP A 62 2.20 -10.85 10.87
C ASP A 62 1.38 -9.66 11.40
N TYR A 63 0.15 -9.95 11.82
CA TYR A 63 -0.78 -8.96 12.38
C TYR A 63 -0.24 -8.25 13.64
N ARG A 64 0.65 -8.92 14.41
CA ARG A 64 1.27 -8.33 15.60
C ARG A 64 2.17 -7.15 15.22
N MET A 65 2.81 -7.21 14.06
CA MET A 65 3.63 -6.10 13.54
C MET A 65 2.74 -4.90 13.19
N ALA A 66 1.53 -5.13 12.67
CA ALA A 66 0.56 -4.07 12.41
C ALA A 66 0.16 -3.37 13.71
N ILE A 67 -0.20 -4.13 14.74
CA ILE A 67 -0.57 -3.60 16.05
C ILE A 67 0.59 -2.81 16.66
N ALA A 68 1.79 -3.39 16.68
CA ALA A 68 2.98 -2.72 17.22
C ALA A 68 3.35 -1.45 16.44
N ALA A 69 3.22 -1.43 15.11
CA ALA A 69 3.46 -0.24 14.29
C ALA A 69 2.46 0.89 14.62
N ILE A 70 1.19 0.56 14.80
CA ILE A 70 0.15 1.52 15.20
C ILE A 70 0.50 2.13 16.57
N GLU A 71 0.81 1.29 17.56
CA GLU A 71 1.17 1.72 18.91
C GLU A 71 2.45 2.57 18.97
N ASN A 72 3.33 2.42 17.99
CA ASN A 72 4.55 3.21 17.84
C ASN A 72 4.41 4.42 16.88
N GLY A 73 3.18 4.79 16.50
CA GLY A 73 2.91 6.07 15.84
C GLY A 73 2.92 6.05 14.32
N ALA A 74 2.72 4.89 13.68
CA ALA A 74 2.45 4.85 12.26
C ALA A 74 1.19 5.67 11.92
N ASP A 75 1.26 6.52 10.89
CA ASP A 75 0.10 7.34 10.46
C ASP A 75 -0.87 6.57 9.57
N LYS A 76 -0.45 5.45 9.03
CA LYS A 76 -1.23 4.53 8.21
C LYS A 76 -0.59 3.15 8.25
N ILE A 77 -1.39 2.11 8.12
CA ILE A 77 -0.87 0.77 7.84
C ILE A 77 -1.28 0.33 6.44
N ARG A 78 -0.41 -0.43 5.80
CA ARG A 78 -0.73 -1.14 4.56
C ARG A 78 -0.72 -2.63 4.83
N ILE A 79 -1.83 -3.26 4.54
CA ILE A 79 -2.00 -4.72 4.65
C ILE A 79 -2.62 -5.29 3.37
N ASN A 80 -2.43 -6.59 3.17
CA ASN A 80 -3.31 -7.42 2.36
C ASN A 80 -4.02 -8.36 3.34
N PRO A 81 -5.32 -8.17 3.63
CA PRO A 81 -6.05 -9.00 4.58
C PRO A 81 -5.93 -10.50 4.32
N GLY A 82 -5.84 -10.91 3.04
CA GLY A 82 -5.62 -12.30 2.66
C GLY A 82 -4.27 -12.89 3.11
N ASN A 83 -3.27 -12.06 3.36
CA ASN A 83 -1.95 -12.48 3.83
C ASN A 83 -1.81 -12.44 5.37
N ILE A 84 -2.69 -11.70 6.05
CA ILE A 84 -2.66 -11.56 7.52
C ILE A 84 -3.13 -12.84 8.21
N GLY A 85 -3.98 -13.62 7.55
CA GLY A 85 -4.45 -14.92 8.03
C GLY A 85 -5.93 -14.90 8.38
N SER A 86 -6.30 -15.37 9.59
CA SER A 86 -7.71 -15.54 9.96
C SER A 86 -8.45 -14.21 10.15
N ALA A 87 -9.78 -14.25 10.07
CA ALA A 87 -10.65 -13.09 10.28
C ALA A 87 -10.43 -12.44 11.66
N GLU A 88 -10.13 -13.25 12.69
CA GLU A 88 -9.84 -12.75 14.04
C GLU A 88 -8.56 -11.91 14.08
N ARG A 89 -7.52 -12.31 13.32
CA ARG A 89 -6.26 -11.54 13.20
C ARG A 89 -6.48 -10.22 12.47
N VAL A 90 -7.23 -10.25 11.39
CA VAL A 90 -7.62 -9.03 10.66
C VAL A 90 -8.44 -8.13 11.58
N LYS A 91 -9.40 -8.69 12.32
CA LYS A 91 -10.20 -7.94 13.29
C LYS A 91 -9.34 -7.27 14.36
N ALA A 92 -8.35 -7.96 14.90
CA ALA A 92 -7.45 -7.37 15.90
C ALA A 92 -6.70 -6.14 15.36
N VAL A 93 -6.26 -6.18 14.10
CA VAL A 93 -5.65 -5.03 13.42
C VAL A 93 -6.65 -3.89 13.23
N VAL A 94 -7.87 -4.21 12.77
CA VAL A 94 -8.93 -3.23 12.55
C VAL A 94 -9.34 -2.57 13.86
N ASP A 95 -9.51 -3.33 14.94
CA ASP A 95 -9.86 -2.79 16.26
C ASP A 95 -8.77 -1.83 16.77
N LYS A 96 -7.48 -2.16 16.56
CA LYS A 96 -6.37 -1.28 16.92
C LYS A 96 -6.33 -0.03 16.03
N ALA A 97 -6.59 -0.15 14.74
CA ALA A 97 -6.67 1.00 13.84
C ALA A 97 -7.82 1.96 14.21
N LYS A 98 -8.97 1.41 14.66
CA LYS A 98 -10.08 2.20 15.21
C LYS A 98 -9.68 2.97 16.46
N GLU A 99 -9.02 2.29 17.40
CA GLU A 99 -8.59 2.88 18.67
C GLU A 99 -7.70 4.12 18.44
N TYR A 100 -6.82 4.07 17.44
CA TYR A 100 -5.89 5.14 17.09
C TYR A 100 -6.37 6.03 15.93
N ASN A 101 -7.53 5.72 15.33
CA ASN A 101 -8.13 6.42 14.20
C ASN A 101 -7.18 6.57 13.00
N ILE A 102 -6.45 5.53 12.67
CA ILE A 102 -5.51 5.55 11.53
C ILE A 102 -6.03 4.80 10.31
N PRO A 103 -5.78 5.30 9.09
CA PRO A 103 -6.23 4.67 7.87
C PRO A 103 -5.60 3.29 7.66
N ILE A 104 -6.37 2.37 7.08
CA ILE A 104 -5.87 1.08 6.58
C ILE A 104 -5.84 1.14 5.06
N ARG A 105 -4.67 0.93 4.46
CA ARG A 105 -4.58 0.71 3.02
C ARG A 105 -4.69 -0.76 2.68
N VAL A 106 -5.75 -1.10 1.98
CA VAL A 106 -5.98 -2.42 1.38
C VAL A 106 -5.25 -2.50 0.05
N GLY A 107 -4.27 -3.41 -0.05
CA GLY A 107 -3.48 -3.57 -1.27
C GLY A 107 -3.73 -4.90 -1.96
N VAL A 108 -4.05 -4.86 -3.26
CA VAL A 108 -4.17 -6.02 -4.14
C VAL A 108 -3.13 -5.89 -5.25
N ASN A 109 -2.41 -6.97 -5.51
CA ASN A 109 -1.43 -7.05 -6.59
C ASN A 109 -1.74 -8.24 -7.50
N SER A 110 -1.53 -8.09 -8.80
CA SER A 110 -1.74 -9.16 -9.77
C SER A 110 -0.89 -10.41 -9.50
N GLY A 111 0.32 -10.23 -8.98
CA GLY A 111 1.22 -11.33 -8.65
C GLY A 111 0.84 -12.16 -7.41
N SER A 112 -0.11 -11.68 -6.61
CA SER A 112 -0.57 -12.36 -5.37
C SER A 112 -2.10 -12.44 -5.27
N LEU A 113 -2.78 -12.48 -6.42
CA LEU A 113 -4.22 -12.65 -6.47
C LEU A 113 -4.63 -14.05 -5.95
N GLU A 114 -5.73 -14.14 -5.23
CA GLU A 114 -6.24 -15.35 -4.61
C GLU A 114 -6.54 -16.43 -5.66
N LYS A 115 -6.20 -17.69 -5.35
CA LYS A 115 -6.37 -18.82 -6.27
C LYS A 115 -7.81 -19.03 -6.71
N ASN A 116 -8.77 -18.91 -5.80
CA ASN A 116 -10.20 -19.03 -6.09
C ASN A 116 -10.68 -17.98 -7.12
N ILE A 117 -10.14 -16.76 -7.06
CA ILE A 117 -10.47 -15.71 -8.03
C ILE A 117 -9.82 -16.01 -9.38
N VAL A 118 -8.55 -16.45 -9.38
CA VAL A 118 -7.86 -16.87 -10.61
C VAL A 118 -8.59 -18.04 -11.27
N GLU A 119 -9.04 -19.03 -10.50
CA GLU A 119 -9.84 -20.16 -10.99
C GLU A 119 -11.18 -19.72 -11.57
N LYS A 120 -11.89 -18.80 -10.88
CA LYS A 120 -13.17 -18.25 -11.35
C LYS A 120 -13.05 -17.55 -12.71
N TYR A 121 -12.00 -16.78 -12.92
CA TYR A 121 -11.79 -16.02 -14.17
C TYR A 121 -10.89 -16.75 -15.19
N GLY A 122 -10.36 -17.94 -14.86
CA GLY A 122 -9.45 -18.72 -15.69
C GLY A 122 -8.02 -18.17 -15.77
N LYS A 123 -7.81 -16.93 -15.36
CA LYS A 123 -6.52 -16.23 -15.30
C LYS A 123 -6.62 -14.97 -14.42
N VAL A 124 -5.50 -14.28 -14.25
CA VAL A 124 -5.51 -12.93 -13.65
C VAL A 124 -6.17 -11.95 -14.62
N THR A 125 -7.18 -11.23 -14.17
CA THR A 125 -7.95 -10.24 -14.96
C THR A 125 -8.18 -8.96 -14.17
N ALA A 126 -8.54 -7.88 -14.87
CA ALA A 126 -8.92 -6.62 -14.23
C ALA A 126 -10.15 -6.79 -13.31
N GLU A 127 -11.14 -7.55 -13.77
CA GLU A 127 -12.37 -7.86 -13.02
C GLU A 127 -12.05 -8.65 -11.74
N GLY A 128 -11.16 -9.65 -11.83
CA GLY A 128 -10.71 -10.42 -10.67
C GLY A 128 -9.96 -9.56 -9.64
N LEU A 129 -9.12 -8.64 -10.09
CA LEU A 129 -8.44 -7.68 -9.21
C LEU A 129 -9.43 -6.78 -8.48
N VAL A 130 -10.45 -6.30 -9.18
CA VAL A 130 -11.51 -5.46 -8.61
C VAL A 130 -12.34 -6.24 -7.60
N GLU A 131 -12.76 -7.46 -7.93
CA GLU A 131 -13.49 -8.34 -7.01
C GLU A 131 -12.69 -8.56 -5.72
N SER A 132 -11.42 -8.95 -5.83
CA SER A 132 -10.53 -9.12 -4.68
C SER A 132 -10.42 -7.87 -3.81
N ALA A 133 -10.33 -6.68 -4.44
CA ALA A 133 -10.24 -5.43 -3.70
C ALA A 133 -11.54 -5.12 -2.95
N LEU A 134 -12.69 -5.26 -3.60
CA LEU A 134 -14.01 -4.99 -3.02
C LEU A 134 -14.36 -5.98 -1.89
N ASP A 135 -14.03 -7.26 -2.04
CA ASP A 135 -14.24 -8.28 -1.00
C ASP A 135 -13.44 -7.95 0.27
N LYS A 136 -12.20 -7.49 0.11
CA LYS A 136 -11.35 -7.08 1.24
C LYS A 136 -11.82 -5.79 1.90
N VAL A 137 -12.28 -4.83 1.10
CA VAL A 137 -12.90 -3.60 1.61
C VAL A 137 -14.13 -3.96 2.42
N LYS A 138 -15.03 -4.75 1.85
CA LYS A 138 -16.24 -5.21 2.53
C LYS A 138 -15.94 -5.95 3.83
N MET A 139 -14.92 -6.80 3.86
CA MET A 139 -14.49 -7.51 5.07
C MET A 139 -14.19 -6.52 6.21
N ILE A 140 -13.51 -5.41 5.92
CA ILE A 140 -13.17 -4.40 6.94
C ILE A 140 -14.38 -3.54 7.30
N GLU A 141 -15.23 -3.19 6.33
CA GLU A 141 -16.50 -2.49 6.57
C GLU A 141 -17.43 -3.31 7.47
N ASP A 142 -17.54 -4.61 7.25
CA ASP A 142 -18.33 -5.53 8.08
C ASP A 142 -17.79 -5.63 9.53
N MET A 143 -16.51 -5.30 9.74
CA MET A 143 -15.92 -5.10 11.07
C MET A 143 -16.20 -3.69 11.64
N GLY A 144 -16.94 -2.86 10.92
CA GLY A 144 -17.37 -1.51 11.32
C GLY A 144 -16.24 -0.47 11.21
N TYR A 145 -15.38 -0.52 10.19
CA TYR A 145 -14.33 0.47 9.93
C TYR A 145 -14.30 0.88 8.46
N ASP A 146 -14.28 2.18 8.22
CA ASP A 146 -14.38 2.80 6.90
C ASP A 146 -13.27 3.83 6.60
N ASN A 147 -12.30 4.00 7.50
CA ASN A 147 -11.13 4.83 7.22
C ASN A 147 -10.13 4.04 6.37
N LEU A 148 -10.43 3.95 5.06
CA LEU A 148 -9.72 3.08 4.12
C LEU A 148 -9.07 3.85 2.99
N VAL A 149 -8.03 3.25 2.43
CA VAL A 149 -7.42 3.57 1.13
C VAL A 149 -7.30 2.28 0.35
N VAL A 150 -7.56 2.30 -0.95
CA VAL A 150 -7.48 1.09 -1.77
C VAL A 150 -6.38 1.23 -2.81
N SER A 151 -5.65 0.16 -3.05
CA SER A 151 -4.65 0.10 -4.13
C SER A 151 -4.74 -1.21 -4.89
N ILE A 152 -4.84 -1.12 -6.22
CA ILE A 152 -4.67 -2.24 -7.13
C ILE A 152 -3.42 -1.98 -7.94
N LYS A 153 -2.54 -2.98 -8.05
CA LYS A 153 -1.31 -2.88 -8.83
C LYS A 153 -1.11 -4.09 -9.72
N SER A 154 -0.63 -3.85 -10.93
CA SER A 154 -0.27 -4.89 -11.89
C SER A 154 1.02 -4.49 -12.62
N SER A 155 1.73 -5.49 -13.14
CA SER A 155 2.83 -5.31 -14.08
C SER A 155 2.35 -5.12 -15.53
N ASP A 156 1.09 -5.50 -15.79
CA ASP A 156 0.39 -5.21 -17.04
C ASP A 156 -0.30 -3.85 -16.93
N VAL A 157 0.17 -2.90 -17.74
CA VAL A 157 -0.26 -1.49 -17.72
C VAL A 157 -1.74 -1.35 -18.07
N LEU A 158 -2.19 -2.04 -19.12
CA LEU A 158 -3.58 -1.95 -19.58
C LEU A 158 -4.55 -2.62 -18.60
N MET A 159 -4.17 -3.78 -18.07
CA MET A 159 -4.94 -4.44 -17.01
C MET A 159 -5.04 -3.56 -15.76
N CYS A 160 -3.95 -2.91 -15.35
CA CYS A 160 -3.94 -2.01 -14.21
C CYS A 160 -4.87 -0.82 -14.44
N ALA A 161 -4.80 -0.17 -15.62
CA ALA A 161 -5.67 0.94 -15.97
C ALA A 161 -7.15 0.51 -16.02
N LYS A 162 -7.45 -0.65 -16.63
CA LYS A 162 -8.81 -1.18 -16.68
C LYS A 162 -9.35 -1.53 -15.30
N ALA A 163 -8.54 -2.09 -14.42
CA ALA A 163 -8.95 -2.37 -13.05
C ALA A 163 -9.33 -1.08 -12.30
N HIS A 164 -8.59 0.02 -12.48
CA HIS A 164 -8.94 1.31 -11.86
C HIS A 164 -10.21 1.92 -12.45
N GLU A 165 -10.41 1.84 -13.77
CA GLU A 165 -11.65 2.25 -14.43
C GLU A 165 -12.89 1.51 -13.88
N LEU A 166 -12.74 0.19 -13.63
CA LEU A 166 -13.82 -0.64 -13.11
C LEU A 166 -14.04 -0.43 -11.58
N LEU A 167 -12.98 -0.12 -10.84
CA LEU A 167 -13.03 0.07 -9.40
C LEU A 167 -13.59 1.44 -9.01
N ALA A 168 -13.16 2.52 -9.68
CA ALA A 168 -13.45 3.88 -9.27
C ALA A 168 -14.95 4.17 -9.04
N PRO A 169 -15.89 3.75 -9.91
CA PRO A 169 -17.31 3.99 -9.68
C PRO A 169 -17.94 3.13 -8.55
N LYS A 170 -17.20 2.14 -8.03
CA LYS A 170 -17.68 1.18 -7.02
C LYS A 170 -17.03 1.37 -5.66
N CYS A 171 -15.99 2.19 -5.57
CA CYS A 171 -15.17 2.36 -4.39
C CYS A 171 -15.22 3.83 -3.93
N PRO A 172 -15.81 4.13 -2.77
CA PRO A 172 -15.91 5.50 -2.27
C PRO A 172 -14.60 5.98 -1.59
N TYR A 173 -13.60 5.12 -1.48
CA TYR A 173 -12.35 5.40 -0.78
C TYR A 173 -11.27 5.95 -1.71
N PRO A 174 -10.31 6.74 -1.18
CA PRO A 174 -9.17 7.21 -1.93
C PRO A 174 -8.39 6.06 -2.59
N LEU A 175 -7.94 6.27 -3.82
CA LEU A 175 -7.20 5.30 -4.60
C LEU A 175 -5.72 5.65 -4.65
N HIS A 176 -4.88 4.70 -4.24
CA HIS A 176 -3.43 4.77 -4.36
C HIS A 176 -2.98 4.01 -5.60
N VAL A 177 -2.48 4.74 -6.59
CA VAL A 177 -2.18 4.20 -7.92
C VAL A 177 -0.67 4.03 -8.19
N GLY A 178 -0.34 3.08 -9.05
CA GLY A 178 1.03 2.80 -9.48
C GLY A 178 1.13 1.46 -10.18
N ILE A 179 2.16 1.33 -11.01
CA ILE A 179 2.53 0.06 -11.64
C ILE A 179 3.54 -0.65 -10.73
N THR A 180 3.51 -1.97 -10.67
CA THR A 180 4.42 -2.80 -9.87
C THR A 180 5.13 -3.82 -10.74
N GLU A 181 6.30 -4.31 -10.29
CA GLU A 181 7.05 -5.35 -11.02
C GLU A 181 7.26 -4.97 -12.50
N ALA A 182 7.62 -3.70 -12.72
CA ALA A 182 7.61 -3.11 -14.06
C ALA A 182 8.88 -3.45 -14.89
N GLY A 183 9.82 -4.18 -14.31
CA GLY A 183 11.08 -4.59 -14.95
C GLY A 183 12.27 -3.70 -14.56
N THR A 184 13.24 -3.54 -15.48
CA THR A 184 14.42 -2.69 -15.27
C THR A 184 14.04 -1.24 -15.04
N LEU A 185 14.97 -0.44 -14.51
CA LEU A 185 14.76 1.00 -14.27
C LEU A 185 14.19 1.71 -15.51
N PHE A 186 14.80 1.50 -16.67
CA PHE A 186 14.36 2.10 -17.94
C PHE A 186 12.93 1.66 -18.33
N ARG A 187 12.67 0.35 -18.36
CA ARG A 187 11.35 -0.18 -18.72
C ARG A 187 10.29 0.19 -17.67
N GLY A 188 10.67 0.14 -16.39
CA GLY A 188 9.80 0.50 -15.28
C GLY A 188 9.36 1.96 -15.32
N ASN A 189 10.25 2.88 -15.69
CA ASN A 189 9.91 4.28 -15.89
C ASN A 189 8.89 4.46 -17.01
N ILE A 190 9.11 3.83 -18.17
CA ILE A 190 8.18 3.91 -19.31
C ILE A 190 6.81 3.35 -18.93
N LYS A 191 6.77 2.14 -18.36
CA LYS A 191 5.50 1.51 -17.94
C LYS A 191 4.77 2.34 -16.88
N SER A 192 5.49 2.87 -15.90
CA SER A 192 4.91 3.71 -14.85
C SER A 192 4.35 5.01 -15.41
N ALA A 193 5.10 5.68 -16.32
CA ALA A 193 4.65 6.91 -16.96
C ALA A 193 3.38 6.68 -17.79
N ILE A 194 3.34 5.60 -18.59
CA ILE A 194 2.17 5.27 -19.39
C ILE A 194 0.99 4.90 -18.49
N GLY A 195 1.19 3.99 -17.52
CA GLY A 195 0.11 3.50 -16.65
C GLY A 195 -0.49 4.60 -15.78
N LEU A 196 0.37 5.40 -15.13
CA LEU A 196 -0.07 6.55 -14.35
C LEU A 196 -0.75 7.59 -15.24
N GLY A 197 -0.19 7.88 -16.42
CA GLY A 197 -0.79 8.82 -17.38
C GLY A 197 -2.20 8.42 -17.79
N ILE A 198 -2.44 7.14 -18.11
CA ILE A 198 -3.77 6.63 -18.47
C ILE A 198 -4.75 6.75 -17.30
N ILE A 199 -4.34 6.38 -16.09
CA ILE A 199 -5.21 6.37 -14.92
C ILE A 199 -5.54 7.81 -14.49
N LEU A 200 -4.53 8.66 -14.35
CA LEU A 200 -4.70 10.05 -13.91
C LEU A 200 -5.48 10.90 -14.92
N ASN A 201 -5.33 10.63 -16.23
CA ASN A 201 -6.08 11.32 -17.28
C ASN A 201 -7.60 11.05 -17.19
N GLN A 202 -8.01 9.99 -16.51
CA GLN A 202 -9.43 9.68 -16.25
C GLN A 202 -9.94 10.34 -14.97
N GLY A 203 -9.13 11.17 -14.30
CA GLY A 203 -9.47 11.75 -13.00
C GLY A 203 -9.42 10.76 -11.83
N ILE A 204 -8.74 9.61 -12.01
CA ILE A 204 -8.63 8.55 -11.01
C ILE A 204 -7.27 8.64 -10.33
N GLY A 205 -7.23 8.56 -8.99
CA GLY A 205 -6.01 8.50 -8.19
C GLY A 205 -5.83 9.70 -7.26
N ASP A 206 -5.67 9.42 -5.98
CA ASP A 206 -5.49 10.41 -4.91
C ASP A 206 -4.05 10.48 -4.42
N SER A 207 -3.34 9.35 -4.55
CA SER A 207 -1.91 9.27 -4.30
C SER A 207 -1.23 8.31 -5.28
N ILE A 208 0.02 8.58 -5.61
CA ILE A 208 0.80 7.80 -6.58
C ILE A 208 2.09 7.28 -5.97
N ARG A 209 2.57 6.15 -6.51
CA ARG A 209 3.94 5.68 -6.26
C ARG A 209 4.51 5.03 -7.52
N VAL A 210 5.63 5.55 -8.00
CA VAL A 210 6.47 4.88 -8.99
C VAL A 210 7.29 3.80 -8.26
N SER A 211 7.14 2.54 -8.68
CA SER A 211 7.81 1.39 -8.03
C SER A 211 8.95 0.92 -8.92
N LEU A 212 10.17 1.25 -8.53
CA LEU A 212 11.40 0.89 -9.23
C LEU A 212 12.38 0.24 -8.26
N THR A 213 13.34 -0.51 -8.80
CA THR A 213 14.50 -0.99 -8.05
C THR A 213 15.65 -0.02 -8.28
N GLY A 214 16.10 0.65 -7.24
CA GLY A 214 17.15 1.67 -7.29
C GLY A 214 17.08 2.61 -6.11
N ASP A 215 17.75 3.74 -6.24
CA ASP A 215 17.65 4.84 -5.28
C ASP A 215 16.21 5.38 -5.29
N PRO A 216 15.57 5.52 -4.12
CA PRO A 216 14.21 6.03 -4.03
C PRO A 216 14.10 7.56 -4.13
N VAL A 217 15.22 8.30 -4.12
CA VAL A 217 15.31 9.77 -4.27
C VAL A 217 15.30 10.20 -5.73
#